data_b6020a8e88726e7946895d5fab6facbd
#
_entry.id   b6020a8e88726e7946895d5fab6facbd
#
_cell.length_a   1.000
_cell.length_b   1.000
_cell.length_c   1.000
_cell.angle_alpha   90.00
_cell.angle_beta   90.00
_cell.angle_gamma   90.00
#
_symmetry.space_group_name_H-M   'P 1'
#
loop_
_entity.id
_entity.type
_entity.pdbx_description
1 polymer ?
#
loop_
_entity_poly.entity_id
_entity_poly.type
_entity_poly.pdbx_seq_one_letter_code
_entity_poly.pdbx_strand_id
1 'polypeptide(L)'
;MVSNSTGYQQVADAQYGVSFFIGLFLYGVVSPVTEEIIYRGITYQRLKRTFGVLPAMLISALIFGGLHGNWVQAVYGTLMGILLAWVYEKYAGFLAPVLVHMVANLGVYSITYGSRLAGLSRKTCITATIGSVLITGVCFWYLNWKMSQSAGMMHNEGE
;
A
#
# COMPACT_ATOMS: atom_id res chain seq x y z
N MET A 1 -6.95 14.34 17.52
CA MET A 1 -6.60 15.15 16.33
C MET A 1 -7.09 14.51 15.02
N VAL A 2 -6.89 13.21 14.76
CA VAL A 2 -7.35 12.54 13.51
C VAL A 2 -8.87 12.46 13.39
N SER A 3 -9.61 12.37 14.51
CA SER A 3 -11.07 12.26 14.53
C SER A 3 -11.84 13.52 14.13
N ASN A 4 -11.17 14.67 14.08
CA ASN A 4 -11.80 15.97 13.76
C ASN A 4 -11.46 16.49 12.36
N SER A 5 -10.80 15.68 11.52
CA SER A 5 -10.62 16.02 10.11
C SER A 5 -11.92 15.72 9.37
N THR A 6 -12.70 16.74 9.07
CA THR A 6 -13.95 16.64 8.30
C THR A 6 -13.73 15.93 6.95
N GLY A 7 -12.59 16.18 6.28
CA GLY A 7 -12.23 15.52 5.03
C GLY A 7 -12.01 14.01 5.19
N TYR A 8 -11.35 13.55 6.27
CA TYR A 8 -11.17 12.13 6.53
C TYR A 8 -12.52 11.44 6.80
N GLN A 9 -13.42 12.06 7.57
CA GLN A 9 -14.73 11.51 7.86
C GLN A 9 -15.60 11.38 6.61
N GLN A 10 -15.61 12.40 5.76
CA GLN A 10 -16.36 12.37 4.48
C GLN A 10 -15.88 11.21 3.57
N VAL A 11 -14.57 11.05 3.40
CA VAL A 11 -14.02 9.94 2.64
C VAL A 11 -14.38 8.59 3.27
N ALA A 12 -14.24 8.47 4.58
CA ALA A 12 -14.55 7.23 5.29
C ALA A 12 -16.04 6.87 5.20
N ASP A 13 -16.95 7.84 5.29
CA ASP A 13 -18.39 7.60 5.19
C ASP A 13 -18.79 7.21 3.75
N ALA A 14 -18.21 7.82 2.74
CA ALA A 14 -18.41 7.41 1.35
C ALA A 14 -17.85 6.00 1.10
N GLN A 15 -16.66 5.69 1.61
CA GLN A 15 -15.97 4.42 1.40
C GLN A 15 -16.64 3.24 2.12
N TYR A 16 -17.10 3.44 3.34
CA TYR A 16 -17.71 2.40 4.18
C TYR A 16 -19.25 2.45 4.23
N GLY A 17 -19.87 3.41 3.55
CA GLY A 17 -21.32 3.53 3.42
C GLY A 17 -21.95 2.59 2.39
N VAL A 18 -21.13 1.95 1.55
CA VAL A 18 -21.57 0.96 0.55
C VAL A 18 -21.58 -0.46 1.16
N SER A 19 -22.23 -1.43 0.49
CA SER A 19 -22.20 -2.81 0.95
C SER A 19 -20.76 -3.37 0.95
N PHE A 20 -20.48 -4.29 1.89
CA PHE A 20 -19.13 -4.85 2.09
C PHE A 20 -18.49 -5.35 0.80
N PHE A 21 -19.19 -6.18 0.03
CA PHE A 21 -18.62 -6.78 -1.18
C PHE A 21 -18.37 -5.76 -2.29
N ILE A 22 -19.25 -4.77 -2.44
CA ILE A 22 -19.05 -3.69 -3.43
C ILE A 22 -17.84 -2.84 -3.02
N GLY A 23 -17.75 -2.43 -1.78
CA GLY A 23 -16.63 -1.65 -1.30
C GLY A 23 -15.31 -2.44 -1.33
N LEU A 24 -15.33 -3.72 -0.95
CA LEU A 24 -14.16 -4.59 -1.04
C LEU A 24 -13.62 -4.70 -2.48
N PHE A 25 -14.51 -4.84 -3.45
CA PHE A 25 -14.13 -4.89 -4.87
C PHE A 25 -13.61 -3.54 -5.37
N LEU A 26 -14.33 -2.45 -5.10
CA LEU A 26 -13.95 -1.13 -5.57
C LEU A 26 -12.65 -0.65 -4.94
N TYR A 27 -12.54 -0.69 -3.62
CA TYR A 27 -11.40 -0.13 -2.89
C TYR A 27 -10.26 -1.13 -2.68
N GLY A 28 -10.55 -2.42 -2.71
CA GLY A 28 -9.55 -3.48 -2.56
C GLY A 28 -8.94 -3.95 -3.88
N VAL A 29 -9.64 -3.79 -5.00
CA VAL A 29 -9.16 -4.29 -6.31
C VAL A 29 -9.09 -3.18 -7.34
N VAL A 30 -10.21 -2.52 -7.66
CA VAL A 30 -10.27 -1.55 -8.77
C VAL A 30 -9.38 -0.34 -8.50
N SER A 31 -9.46 0.25 -7.31
CA SER A 31 -8.64 1.42 -6.94
C SER A 31 -7.14 1.10 -6.99
N PRO A 32 -6.62 0.05 -6.31
CA PRO A 32 -5.21 -0.31 -6.41
C PRO A 32 -4.71 -0.53 -7.83
N VAL A 33 -5.46 -1.25 -8.66
CA VAL A 33 -5.06 -1.48 -10.07
C VAL A 33 -4.96 -0.18 -10.83
N THR A 34 -5.98 0.68 -10.72
CA THR A 34 -6.02 1.98 -11.40
C THR A 34 -4.90 2.90 -10.92
N GLU A 35 -4.68 2.95 -9.61
CA GLU A 35 -3.64 3.75 -9.00
C GLU A 35 -2.24 3.29 -9.43
N GLU A 36 -1.96 1.99 -9.46
CA GLU A 36 -0.66 1.50 -9.92
C GLU A 36 -0.42 1.77 -11.39
N ILE A 37 -1.45 1.70 -12.27
CA ILE A 37 -1.32 2.10 -13.67
C ILE A 37 -0.88 3.56 -13.77
N ILE A 38 -1.52 4.46 -13.03
CA ILE A 38 -1.23 5.90 -13.09
C ILE A 38 0.14 6.21 -12.46
N TYR A 39 0.39 5.69 -11.25
CA TYR A 39 1.56 6.11 -10.47
C TYR A 39 2.81 5.33 -10.84
N ARG A 40 2.75 4.01 -11.08
CA ARG A 40 3.94 3.20 -11.43
C ARG A 40 4.10 3.07 -12.92
N GLY A 41 2.99 2.86 -13.64
CA GLY A 41 3.02 2.72 -15.09
C GLY A 41 3.35 4.02 -15.82
N ILE A 42 2.85 5.16 -15.37
CA ILE A 42 3.01 6.43 -16.08
C ILE A 42 3.92 7.39 -15.31
N THR A 43 3.49 7.82 -14.11
CA THR A 43 4.15 8.91 -13.37
C THR A 43 5.57 8.55 -12.97
N TYR A 44 5.75 7.44 -12.29
CA TYR A 44 7.07 6.97 -11.84
C TYR A 44 8.02 6.74 -13.01
N GLN A 45 7.57 6.08 -14.06
CA GLN A 45 8.40 5.78 -15.22
C GLN A 45 8.92 7.05 -15.92
N ARG A 46 8.05 8.07 -16.06
CA ARG A 46 8.47 9.36 -16.64
C ARG A 46 9.47 10.08 -15.75
N LEU A 47 9.22 10.15 -14.46
CA LEU A 47 10.12 10.75 -13.49
C LEU A 47 11.47 10.02 -13.44
N LYS A 48 11.46 8.69 -13.48
CA LYS A 48 12.67 7.87 -13.46
C LYS A 48 13.59 8.15 -14.65
N ARG A 49 13.02 8.34 -15.85
CA ARG A 49 13.82 8.68 -17.05
C ARG A 49 14.50 10.03 -16.95
N THR A 50 13.90 10.97 -16.21
CA THR A 50 14.42 12.35 -16.09
C THR A 50 15.35 12.52 -14.88
N PHE A 51 14.99 11.96 -13.73
CA PHE A 51 15.61 12.23 -12.43
C PHE A 51 16.33 11.02 -11.82
N GLY A 52 16.22 9.84 -12.41
CA GLY A 52 16.72 8.59 -11.83
C GLY A 52 15.77 7.98 -10.81
N VAL A 53 16.17 6.83 -10.24
CA VAL A 53 15.31 5.96 -9.40
C VAL A 53 14.85 6.65 -8.11
N LEU A 54 15.79 7.12 -7.29
CA LEU A 54 15.47 7.62 -5.94
C LEU A 54 14.61 8.89 -5.95
N PRO A 55 14.95 9.94 -6.73
CA PRO A 55 14.07 11.11 -6.81
C PRO A 55 12.69 10.77 -7.39
N ALA A 56 12.61 9.91 -8.42
CA ALA A 56 11.34 9.49 -9.00
C ALA A 56 10.45 8.76 -7.97
N MET A 57 11.04 7.88 -7.15
CA MET A 57 10.35 7.18 -6.07
C MET A 57 9.74 8.17 -5.07
N LEU A 58 10.52 9.14 -4.60
CA LEU A 58 10.07 10.13 -3.62
C LEU A 58 8.99 11.05 -4.20
N ILE A 59 9.22 11.59 -5.39
CA ILE A 59 8.26 12.52 -6.03
C ILE A 59 6.95 11.81 -6.34
N SER A 60 6.99 10.62 -6.95
CA SER A 60 5.76 9.87 -7.27
C SER A 60 4.99 9.47 -6.01
N ALA A 61 5.68 9.14 -4.92
CA ALA A 61 5.06 8.81 -3.64
C ALA A 61 4.42 10.03 -2.97
N LEU A 62 5.05 11.20 -3.03
CA LEU A 62 4.49 12.46 -2.52
C LEU A 62 3.24 12.87 -3.31
N ILE A 63 3.26 12.72 -4.63
CA ILE A 63 2.09 12.98 -5.49
C ILE A 63 0.96 12.00 -5.12
N PHE A 64 1.28 10.71 -5.00
CA PHE A 64 0.31 9.67 -4.62
C PHE A 64 -0.37 9.97 -3.28
N GLY A 65 0.42 10.24 -2.24
CA GLY A 65 -0.11 10.58 -0.91
C GLY A 65 -0.89 11.91 -0.90
N GLY A 66 -0.34 12.94 -1.55
CA GLY A 66 -0.91 14.30 -1.54
C GLY A 66 -2.29 14.40 -2.20
N LEU A 67 -2.58 13.55 -3.19
CA LEU A 67 -3.86 13.55 -3.91
C LEU A 67 -5.01 12.87 -3.14
N HIS A 68 -4.77 12.31 -1.96
CA HIS A 68 -5.83 11.67 -1.15
C HIS A 68 -6.74 12.66 -0.40
N GLY A 69 -6.51 13.97 -0.49
CA GLY A 69 -7.42 15.01 -0.01
C GLY A 69 -7.46 15.22 1.51
N ASN A 70 -6.72 14.44 2.30
CA ASN A 70 -6.57 14.67 3.74
C ASN A 70 -5.18 14.28 4.23
N TRP A 71 -4.70 14.96 5.26
CA TRP A 71 -3.33 14.82 5.74
C TRP A 71 -3.00 13.42 6.30
N VAL A 72 -3.99 12.71 6.86
CA VAL A 72 -3.79 11.34 7.40
C VAL A 72 -3.47 10.38 6.27
N GLN A 73 -4.27 10.42 5.22
CA GLN A 73 -4.05 9.61 4.02
C GLN A 73 -2.80 10.09 3.25
N ALA A 74 -2.49 11.39 3.27
CA ALA A 74 -1.28 11.91 2.66
C ALA A 74 -0.01 11.28 3.26
N VAL A 75 0.07 11.17 4.58
CA VAL A 75 1.23 10.57 5.26
C VAL A 75 1.36 9.09 4.95
N TYR A 76 0.34 8.29 5.26
CA TYR A 76 0.47 6.85 5.04
C TYR A 76 0.49 6.47 3.56
N GLY A 77 -0.21 7.22 2.70
CA GLY A 77 -0.17 7.05 1.26
C GLY A 77 1.22 7.32 0.69
N THR A 78 1.91 8.36 1.17
CA THR A 78 3.31 8.61 0.77
C THR A 78 4.21 7.45 1.17
N LEU A 79 4.11 6.94 2.39
CA LEU A 79 4.90 5.79 2.84
C LEU A 79 4.60 4.52 2.01
N MET A 80 3.33 4.25 1.75
CA MET A 80 2.91 3.18 0.86
C MET A 80 3.44 3.41 -0.56
N GLY A 81 3.38 4.63 -1.06
CA GLY A 81 3.91 5.03 -2.35
C GLY A 81 5.41 4.72 -2.52
N ILE A 82 6.22 5.00 -1.50
CA ILE A 82 7.65 4.66 -1.48
C ILE A 82 7.83 3.14 -1.54
N LEU A 83 7.10 2.39 -0.68
CA LEU A 83 7.17 0.92 -0.64
C LEU A 83 6.81 0.31 -2.00
N LEU A 84 5.72 0.74 -2.62
CA LEU A 84 5.26 0.19 -3.89
C LEU A 84 6.21 0.53 -5.06
N ALA A 85 6.83 1.72 -5.06
CA ALA A 85 7.85 2.07 -6.04
C ALA A 85 9.13 1.22 -5.85
N TRP A 86 9.50 0.94 -4.59
CA TRP A 86 10.60 0.03 -4.29
C TRP A 86 10.30 -1.42 -4.71
N VAL A 87 9.08 -1.92 -4.46
CA VAL A 87 8.63 -3.23 -4.94
C VAL A 87 8.69 -3.30 -6.47
N TYR A 88 8.24 -2.25 -7.16
CA TYR A 88 8.32 -2.15 -8.60
C TYR A 88 9.75 -2.31 -9.12
N GLU A 89 10.71 -1.62 -8.52
CA GLU A 89 12.13 -1.73 -8.91
C GLU A 89 12.70 -3.12 -8.60
N LYS A 90 12.43 -3.62 -7.40
CA LYS A 90 12.99 -4.89 -6.94
C LYS A 90 12.55 -6.08 -7.78
N TYR A 91 11.30 -6.11 -8.19
CA TYR A 91 10.73 -7.23 -8.95
C TYR A 91 10.64 -6.96 -10.46
N ALA A 92 11.19 -5.82 -10.91
CA ALA A 92 11.25 -5.40 -12.31
C ALA A 92 9.91 -5.55 -13.06
N GLY A 93 8.79 -5.31 -12.37
CA GLY A 93 7.49 -5.57 -12.95
C GLY A 93 6.32 -4.87 -12.27
N PHE A 94 5.28 -4.65 -13.07
CA PHE A 94 4.05 -3.97 -12.67
C PHE A 94 3.16 -4.82 -11.74
N LEU A 95 3.17 -6.14 -11.90
CA LEU A 95 2.26 -7.03 -11.17
C LEU A 95 2.55 -7.08 -9.67
N ALA A 96 3.82 -7.04 -9.28
CA ALA A 96 4.22 -7.12 -7.87
C ALA A 96 3.66 -5.98 -7.01
N PRO A 97 3.83 -4.69 -7.36
CA PRO A 97 3.22 -3.60 -6.59
C PRO A 97 1.70 -3.63 -6.62
N VAL A 98 1.06 -4.01 -7.73
CA VAL A 98 -0.40 -4.18 -7.80
C VAL A 98 -0.87 -5.19 -6.76
N LEU A 99 -0.26 -6.37 -6.69
CA LEU A 99 -0.65 -7.41 -5.73
C LEU A 99 -0.42 -6.97 -4.28
N VAL A 100 0.72 -6.35 -3.98
CA VAL A 100 1.01 -5.82 -2.63
C VAL A 100 -0.01 -4.75 -2.24
N HIS A 101 -0.34 -3.84 -3.14
CA HIS A 101 -1.31 -2.79 -2.90
C HIS A 101 -2.73 -3.36 -2.69
N MET A 102 -3.16 -4.29 -3.54
CA MET A 102 -4.45 -4.97 -3.38
C MET A 102 -4.55 -5.69 -2.03
N VAL A 103 -3.56 -6.46 -1.63
CA VAL A 103 -3.55 -7.17 -0.35
C VAL A 103 -3.62 -6.19 0.82
N ALA A 104 -2.87 -5.10 0.78
CA ALA A 104 -2.91 -4.07 1.80
C ALA A 104 -4.30 -3.42 1.91
N ASN A 105 -4.90 -3.04 0.79
CA ASN A 105 -6.22 -2.40 0.77
C ASN A 105 -7.34 -3.37 1.17
N LEU A 106 -7.33 -4.62 0.69
CA LEU A 106 -8.28 -5.66 1.09
C LEU A 106 -8.23 -5.89 2.61
N GLY A 107 -7.02 -5.97 3.18
CA GLY A 107 -6.83 -6.14 4.62
C GLY A 107 -7.36 -4.95 5.43
N VAL A 108 -6.94 -3.73 5.08
CA VAL A 108 -7.39 -2.51 5.76
C VAL A 108 -8.90 -2.33 5.64
N TYR A 109 -9.46 -2.53 4.44
CA TYR A 109 -10.90 -2.41 4.22
C TYR A 109 -11.69 -3.41 5.08
N SER A 110 -11.32 -4.69 5.06
CA SER A 110 -12.00 -5.75 5.81
C SER A 110 -11.94 -5.51 7.32
N ILE A 111 -10.78 -5.15 7.86
CA ILE A 111 -10.60 -4.86 9.29
C ILE A 111 -11.43 -3.64 9.69
N THR A 112 -11.38 -2.56 8.90
CA THR A 112 -12.08 -1.32 9.22
C THR A 112 -13.60 -1.49 9.12
N TYR A 113 -14.08 -2.17 8.08
CA TYR A 113 -15.51 -2.44 7.91
C TYR A 113 -16.04 -3.35 9.04
N GLY A 114 -15.34 -4.44 9.33
CA GLY A 114 -15.70 -5.36 10.43
C GLY A 114 -15.68 -4.68 11.80
N SER A 115 -14.73 -3.81 12.07
CA SER A 115 -14.65 -3.07 13.32
C SER A 115 -15.77 -2.04 13.48
N ARG A 116 -16.23 -1.41 12.40
CA ARG A 116 -17.41 -0.54 12.40
C ARG A 116 -18.70 -1.33 12.74
N LEU A 117 -18.89 -2.51 12.14
CA LEU A 117 -20.02 -3.38 12.43
C LEU A 117 -20.01 -3.88 13.88
N ALA A 118 -18.85 -4.23 14.40
CA ALA A 118 -18.69 -4.74 15.77
C ALA A 118 -18.70 -3.65 16.84
N GLY A 119 -18.81 -2.37 16.46
CA GLY A 119 -18.72 -1.24 17.40
C GLY A 119 -17.39 -1.17 18.15
N LEU A 120 -16.32 -1.73 17.56
CA LEU A 120 -15.00 -1.78 18.20
C LEU A 120 -14.40 -0.38 18.38
N SER A 121 -13.69 -0.22 19.50
CA SER A 121 -13.05 1.05 19.78
C SER A 121 -11.98 1.37 18.73
N ARG A 122 -11.81 2.65 18.45
CA ARG A 122 -10.78 3.13 17.53
C ARG A 122 -9.36 2.65 17.90
N LYS A 123 -9.07 2.52 19.20
CA LYS A 123 -7.78 2.01 19.67
C LYS A 123 -7.56 0.58 19.18
N THR A 124 -8.57 -0.28 19.29
CA THR A 124 -8.52 -1.67 18.81
C THR A 124 -8.27 -1.75 17.30
N CYS A 125 -8.90 -0.88 16.51
CA CYS A 125 -8.67 -0.83 15.06
C CYS A 125 -7.23 -0.41 14.72
N ILE A 126 -6.72 0.64 15.38
CA ILE A 126 -5.35 1.11 15.17
C ILE A 126 -4.33 0.03 15.55
N THR A 127 -4.50 -0.62 16.71
CA THR A 127 -3.57 -1.69 17.14
C THR A 127 -3.61 -2.89 16.21
N ALA A 128 -4.78 -3.29 15.72
CA ALA A 128 -4.92 -4.37 14.73
C ALA A 128 -4.25 -4.01 13.39
N THR A 129 -4.44 -2.77 12.92
CA THR A 129 -3.80 -2.29 11.68
C THR A 129 -2.27 -2.25 11.81
N ILE A 130 -1.75 -1.70 12.91
CA ILE A 130 -0.30 -1.68 13.17
C ILE A 130 0.23 -3.11 13.25
N GLY A 131 -0.45 -4.00 13.97
CA GLY A 131 -0.07 -5.41 14.07
C GLY A 131 -0.01 -6.11 12.71
N SER A 132 -0.99 -5.88 11.84
CA SER A 132 -1.01 -6.47 10.50
C SER A 132 0.13 -5.96 9.61
N VAL A 133 0.44 -4.66 9.68
CA VAL A 133 1.57 -4.06 8.95
C VAL A 133 2.90 -4.63 9.43
N LEU A 134 3.09 -4.78 10.75
CA LEU A 134 4.30 -5.37 11.32
C LEU A 134 4.47 -6.84 10.90
N ILE A 135 3.41 -7.64 10.96
CA ILE A 135 3.42 -9.04 10.53
C ILE A 135 3.77 -9.13 9.05
N THR A 136 3.15 -8.31 8.20
CA THR A 136 3.45 -8.26 6.77
C THR A 136 4.91 -7.89 6.51
N GLY A 137 5.43 -6.90 7.24
CA GLY A 137 6.85 -6.51 7.16
C GLY A 137 7.81 -7.63 7.55
N VAL A 138 7.52 -8.36 8.64
CA VAL A 138 8.32 -9.50 9.09
C VAL A 138 8.26 -10.65 8.08
N CYS A 139 7.07 -11.00 7.58
CA CYS A 139 6.91 -12.02 6.54
C CYS A 139 7.69 -11.67 5.27
N PHE A 140 7.60 -10.43 4.85
CA PHE A 140 8.32 -9.92 3.68
C PHE A 140 9.84 -9.97 3.88
N TRP A 141 10.33 -9.53 5.03
CA TRP A 141 11.75 -9.64 5.40
C TRP A 141 12.22 -11.09 5.41
N TYR A 142 11.46 -11.99 6.03
CA TYR A 142 11.78 -13.43 6.09
C TYR A 142 11.84 -14.06 4.70
N LEU A 143 10.87 -13.78 3.83
CA LEU A 143 10.87 -14.30 2.47
C LEU A 143 12.07 -13.80 1.65
N ASN A 144 12.42 -12.52 1.78
CA ASN A 144 13.59 -11.97 1.12
C ASN A 144 14.91 -12.60 1.62
N TRP A 145 15.03 -12.78 2.92
CA TRP A 145 16.18 -13.43 3.53
C TRP A 145 16.33 -14.87 3.03
N LYS A 146 15.23 -15.64 3.03
CA LYS A 146 15.23 -17.03 2.55
C LYS A 146 15.59 -17.14 1.07
N MET A 147 15.04 -16.27 0.22
CA MET A 147 15.39 -16.24 -1.21
C MET A 147 16.85 -15.88 -1.46
N SER A 148 17.42 -14.98 -0.68
CA SER A 148 18.82 -14.61 -0.77
C SER A 148 19.76 -15.81 -0.43
N GLN A 149 19.39 -16.60 0.58
CA GLN A 149 20.14 -17.81 0.93
C GLN A 149 20.09 -18.88 -0.17
N SER A 150 18.93 -19.10 -0.76
CA SER A 150 18.76 -20.07 -1.85
C SER A 150 19.56 -19.68 -3.09
N ALA A 151 19.64 -18.40 -3.41
CA ALA A 151 20.45 -17.90 -4.50
C ALA A 151 21.97 -18.08 -4.25
N GLY A 152 22.42 -17.89 -3.01
CA GLY A 152 23.82 -18.11 -2.62
C GLY A 152 24.25 -19.58 -2.67
N MET A 153 23.35 -20.52 -2.35
CA MET A 153 23.63 -21.96 -2.45
C MET A 153 23.79 -22.42 -3.90
N MET A 154 22.97 -21.94 -4.82
CA MET A 154 23.08 -22.30 -6.25
C MET A 154 24.35 -21.75 -6.90
N HIS A 155 24.92 -20.67 -6.39
CA HIS A 155 26.18 -20.13 -6.90
C HIS A 155 27.39 -20.97 -6.47
N ASN A 156 27.35 -21.55 -5.26
CA ASN A 156 28.45 -22.38 -4.73
C ASN A 156 28.47 -23.83 -5.28
N GLU A 157 27.36 -24.31 -5.85
CA GLU A 157 27.31 -25.64 -6.49
C GLU A 157 27.70 -25.61 -7.97
N GLY A 158 27.96 -24.44 -8.55
CA GLY A 158 28.37 -24.22 -9.94
C GLY A 158 29.87 -23.96 -10.14
N GLU A 159 30.67 -23.94 -9.07
CA GLU A 159 32.14 -23.88 -9.10
C GLU A 159 32.74 -25.27 -8.83
#